data_2d3a5b5dfc5ccca375f4b4fe7014dc92
#
_entry.id   2d3a5b5dfc5ccca375f4b4fe7014dc92
#
_cell.length_a   1.000
_cell.length_b   1.000
_cell.length_c   1.000
_cell.angle_alpha   90.00
_cell.angle_beta   90.00
_cell.angle_gamma   90.00
#
_symmetry.space_group_name_H-M   'P 1'
#
loop_
_entity.id
_entity.type
_entity.pdbx_description
1 polymer ?
#
loop_
_entity_poly.entity_id
_entity_poly.type
_entity_poly.pdbx_seq_one_letter_code
_entity_poly.pdbx_strand_id
1 'polypeptide(L)'
;MNMFFRKLISLPILILFGIFNVTNVGAEDLTIAYTNAKIFTSNDQTPWVNAVVVKSDKIIYVGDNLGALTFVNPDSRIVDLKGKLVLPGLTDAHTHPGMVAASHDFLQMEIAQERDSLMQNITDMIAVNSEREFILGGYWDNGTFGESGPHKEDLDKIESERPVILFDYWAHSIWTNSRALEVVGINRDTPDIIPGFSFYQRDDSGDLTGWITESAMSIFVNNFISITPTVEDQLHDFLTYLRNLGVTTLLDAGNFGIDDETYAALSRLDKAGRLPVRYHGSFTLFLPQDYETAINQVKTLNKKYGSDRLRIDTLKIFHDGVIETRTADMFDDYLDTPGNSGDSLFSEEQLHELIIELSEEQINLHVHSVGDKSTNKILNAVERAHKTLDGPPPIQIAICHLETVLDTDFYRFKDLGVIASFTPAWHGNVADHNIIAAIGDKALLQMRAQPMIADDAVITFSSDITSTQGWKDEQANPYYGIQIGHNRQPIEGGPNARYAPPRSERIRLDTLVYGYTINGARQLGRAHELGSIEVGKQADLVIMNQNLFDVNRYDVHKTKPEAVIMDGELVHGSLDF
;
A
#
# COMPACT_ATOMS: atom_id res chain seq x y z
N MET A 1 -49.21 46.67 -60.07
CA MET A 1 -48.89 46.95 -61.48
C MET A 1 -47.43 46.52 -61.67
N ASN A 2 -47.22 45.45 -62.39
CA ASN A 2 -46.03 44.89 -63.06
C ASN A 2 -44.70 44.87 -62.28
N MET A 3 -44.25 43.72 -61.72
CA MET A 3 -43.64 42.54 -62.38
C MET A 3 -42.36 42.86 -63.16
N PHE A 4 -41.22 42.31 -62.68
CA PHE A 4 -40.27 41.54 -63.52
C PHE A 4 -39.40 40.64 -62.69
N PHE A 5 -39.54 39.32 -62.91
CA PHE A 5 -38.66 38.24 -62.43
C PHE A 5 -37.32 38.28 -63.15
N ARG A 6 -36.23 38.13 -62.44
CA ARG A 6 -34.94 37.63 -63.00
C ARG A 6 -34.51 36.35 -62.28
N LYS A 7 -34.57 35.25 -63.01
CA LYS A 7 -33.95 33.97 -62.64
C LYS A 7 -32.43 34.10 -62.66
N LEU A 8 -31.75 33.81 -61.54
CA LEU A 8 -30.35 33.53 -61.54
C LEU A 8 -30.19 32.01 -61.51
N ILE A 9 -29.44 31.47 -62.48
CA ILE A 9 -29.05 30.11 -62.63
C ILE A 9 -27.86 29.89 -61.68
N SER A 10 -27.99 29.05 -60.63
CA SER A 10 -26.92 28.61 -59.76
C SER A 10 -26.30 27.35 -60.33
N LEU A 11 -25.01 27.45 -60.71
CA LEU A 11 -24.13 26.30 -60.97
C LEU A 11 -23.75 25.63 -59.66
N PRO A 12 -23.83 24.30 -59.52
CA PRO A 12 -23.30 23.62 -58.34
C PRO A 12 -21.77 23.50 -58.47
N ILE A 13 -21.04 24.08 -57.51
CA ILE A 13 -19.61 23.81 -57.28
C ILE A 13 -19.51 22.46 -56.63
N LEU A 14 -19.00 21.47 -57.36
CA LEU A 14 -18.63 20.15 -56.82
C LEU A 14 -17.33 20.32 -56.03
N ILE A 15 -17.42 20.38 -54.68
CA ILE A 15 -16.28 20.28 -53.80
C ILE A 15 -15.93 18.78 -53.67
N LEU A 16 -14.87 18.34 -54.32
CA LEU A 16 -14.26 17.03 -54.08
C LEU A 16 -13.63 17.05 -52.69
N PHE A 17 -14.31 16.47 -51.70
CA PHE A 17 -13.68 16.09 -50.46
C PHE A 17 -12.75 14.89 -50.77
N GLY A 18 -11.46 15.14 -50.86
CA GLY A 18 -10.45 14.10 -50.79
C GLY A 18 -10.52 13.46 -49.40
N ILE A 19 -11.02 12.24 -49.32
CA ILE A 19 -10.91 11.40 -48.14
C ILE A 19 -9.43 11.06 -48.03
N PHE A 20 -8.70 11.84 -47.21
CA PHE A 20 -7.44 11.37 -46.67
C PHE A 20 -7.78 10.22 -45.70
N ASN A 21 -7.60 8.99 -46.16
CA ASN A 21 -7.47 7.86 -45.25
C ASN A 21 -6.23 8.12 -44.39
N VAL A 22 -6.41 8.72 -43.23
CA VAL A 22 -5.45 8.60 -42.14
C VAL A 22 -5.55 7.13 -41.74
N THR A 23 -4.68 6.31 -42.29
CA THR A 23 -4.41 5.00 -41.71
C THR A 23 -3.92 5.29 -40.29
N ASN A 24 -4.76 4.99 -39.30
CA ASN A 24 -4.29 4.79 -37.94
C ASN A 24 -3.22 3.71 -38.05
N VAL A 25 -1.96 4.10 -38.07
CA VAL A 25 -0.84 3.20 -37.75
C VAL A 25 -1.09 2.91 -36.27
N GLY A 26 -1.62 1.74 -36.01
CA GLY A 26 -1.85 1.28 -34.63
C GLY A 26 -0.54 1.38 -33.87
N ALA A 27 -0.61 1.68 -32.61
CA ALA A 27 0.54 1.69 -31.67
C ALA A 27 1.29 0.35 -31.63
N GLU A 28 0.79 -0.67 -32.30
CA GLU A 28 1.27 -2.06 -32.26
C GLU A 28 2.65 -2.31 -32.88
N ASP A 29 3.31 -1.35 -33.56
CA ASP A 29 4.61 -1.59 -34.23
C ASP A 29 5.70 -0.54 -33.94
N LEU A 30 5.46 0.42 -33.05
CA LEU A 30 6.45 1.46 -32.77
C LEU A 30 7.64 0.90 -31.99
N THR A 31 8.83 1.03 -32.57
CA THR A 31 10.10 0.71 -31.91
C THR A 31 10.75 2.00 -31.39
N ILE A 32 11.07 2.04 -30.11
CA ILE A 32 11.74 3.19 -29.48
C ILE A 32 13.05 2.72 -28.85
N ALA A 33 14.17 3.32 -29.26
CA ALA A 33 15.48 3.11 -28.66
C ALA A 33 15.79 4.26 -27.68
N TYR A 34 15.87 3.94 -26.40
CA TYR A 34 16.33 4.86 -25.35
C TYR A 34 17.83 4.66 -25.18
N THR A 35 18.61 5.70 -25.45
CA THR A 35 20.08 5.64 -25.51
C THR A 35 20.71 6.65 -24.57
N ASN A 36 22.02 6.52 -24.35
CA ASN A 36 22.81 7.45 -23.55
C ASN A 36 22.21 7.67 -22.14
N ALA A 37 21.86 6.57 -21.48
CA ALA A 37 21.29 6.56 -20.12
C ALA A 37 22.24 5.95 -19.10
N LYS A 38 21.92 6.11 -17.82
CA LYS A 38 22.38 5.26 -16.71
C LYS A 38 21.20 4.40 -16.27
N ILE A 39 21.10 3.19 -16.79
CA ILE A 39 19.96 2.30 -16.53
C ILE A 39 20.34 1.34 -15.42
N PHE A 40 19.65 1.43 -14.28
CA PHE A 40 19.69 0.42 -13.23
C PHE A 40 18.61 -0.63 -13.52
N THR A 41 19.03 -1.82 -13.87
CA THR A 41 18.13 -2.85 -14.44
C THR A 41 17.32 -3.61 -13.39
N SER A 42 17.72 -3.58 -12.14
CA SER A 42 17.26 -4.50 -11.06
C SER A 42 17.46 -5.99 -11.42
N ASN A 43 18.50 -6.30 -12.20
CA ASN A 43 18.98 -7.64 -12.49
C ASN A 43 20.43 -7.77 -12.00
N ASP A 44 20.70 -8.69 -11.08
CA ASP A 44 22.01 -8.88 -10.43
C ASP A 44 23.10 -9.27 -11.41
N GLN A 45 22.76 -9.95 -12.52
CA GLN A 45 23.75 -10.37 -13.51
C GLN A 45 24.23 -9.21 -14.40
N THR A 46 23.38 -8.19 -14.59
CA THR A 46 23.68 -7.05 -15.45
C THR A 46 23.07 -5.77 -14.85
N PRO A 47 23.55 -5.32 -13.68
CA PRO A 47 22.87 -4.28 -12.90
C PRO A 47 22.86 -2.91 -13.58
N TRP A 48 23.81 -2.63 -14.48
CA TRP A 48 23.91 -1.34 -15.16
C TRP A 48 24.14 -1.50 -16.66
N VAL A 49 23.34 -0.76 -17.46
CA VAL A 49 23.47 -0.66 -18.92
C VAL A 49 23.27 0.79 -19.37
N ASN A 50 23.44 1.04 -20.69
CA ASN A 50 23.36 2.42 -21.23
C ASN A 50 22.18 2.61 -22.20
N ALA A 51 21.58 1.54 -22.68
CA ALA A 51 20.47 1.59 -23.63
C ALA A 51 19.47 0.47 -23.42
N VAL A 52 18.23 0.74 -23.78
CA VAL A 52 17.14 -0.22 -23.87
C VAL A 52 16.32 0.07 -25.12
N VAL A 53 15.86 -0.99 -25.81
CA VAL A 53 14.93 -0.86 -26.94
C VAL A 53 13.62 -1.49 -26.58
N VAL A 54 12.56 -0.74 -26.80
CA VAL A 54 11.17 -1.13 -26.58
C VAL A 54 10.47 -1.27 -27.93
N LYS A 55 9.70 -2.34 -28.11
CA LYS A 55 8.78 -2.51 -29.22
C LYS A 55 7.39 -2.81 -28.65
N SER A 56 6.43 -1.95 -28.95
CA SER A 56 5.10 -2.01 -28.36
C SER A 56 5.18 -1.97 -26.82
N ASP A 57 4.67 -2.98 -26.13
CA ASP A 57 4.69 -3.11 -24.68
C ASP A 57 5.91 -3.86 -24.11
N LYS A 58 6.84 -4.35 -24.98
CA LYS A 58 7.93 -5.25 -24.57
C LYS A 58 9.32 -4.66 -24.76
N ILE A 59 10.21 -5.01 -23.84
CA ILE A 59 11.63 -4.77 -23.95
C ILE A 59 12.22 -5.82 -24.92
N ILE A 60 12.86 -5.38 -26.00
CA ILE A 60 13.46 -6.27 -27.01
C ILE A 60 14.99 -6.24 -27.02
N TYR A 61 15.61 -5.28 -26.34
CA TYR A 61 17.07 -5.19 -26.18
C TYR A 61 17.43 -4.46 -24.89
N VAL A 62 18.48 -4.92 -24.23
CA VAL A 62 19.08 -4.30 -23.04
C VAL A 62 20.60 -4.40 -23.19
N GLY A 63 21.32 -3.27 -23.13
CA GLY A 63 22.78 -3.28 -23.29
C GLY A 63 23.39 -1.92 -23.57
N ASP A 64 24.31 -1.85 -24.53
CA ASP A 64 25.00 -0.63 -24.91
C ASP A 64 24.31 0.13 -26.06
N ASN A 65 24.75 1.38 -26.29
CA ASN A 65 24.16 2.25 -27.29
C ASN A 65 24.34 1.70 -28.73
N LEU A 66 25.47 1.06 -29.04
CA LEU A 66 25.74 0.55 -30.40
C LEU A 66 24.84 -0.64 -30.73
N GLY A 67 24.67 -1.54 -29.75
CA GLY A 67 23.76 -2.68 -29.89
C GLY A 67 22.31 -2.21 -30.06
N ALA A 68 21.88 -1.20 -29.30
CA ALA A 68 20.51 -0.65 -29.42
C ALA A 68 20.22 -0.14 -30.83
N LEU A 69 21.18 0.51 -31.48
CA LEU A 69 21.02 1.02 -32.85
C LEU A 69 20.82 -0.08 -33.90
N THR A 70 21.19 -1.33 -33.63
CA THR A 70 20.94 -2.45 -34.56
C THR A 70 19.47 -2.84 -34.66
N PHE A 71 18.64 -2.42 -33.69
CA PHE A 71 17.19 -2.65 -33.66
C PHE A 71 16.38 -1.51 -34.29
N VAL A 72 17.06 -0.39 -34.66
CA VAL A 72 16.41 0.80 -35.23
C VAL A 72 16.22 0.67 -36.73
N ASN A 73 15.03 1.01 -37.20
CA ASN A 73 14.67 1.12 -38.61
C ASN A 73 14.16 2.53 -38.93
N PRO A 74 13.84 2.91 -40.20
CA PRO A 74 13.41 4.27 -40.53
C PRO A 74 12.15 4.77 -39.80
N ASP A 75 11.29 3.85 -39.32
CA ASP A 75 10.06 4.17 -38.60
C ASP A 75 10.27 4.21 -37.07
N SER A 76 11.47 3.87 -36.60
CA SER A 76 11.81 3.86 -35.17
C SER A 76 12.11 5.25 -34.65
N ARG A 77 11.82 5.49 -33.38
CA ARG A 77 12.23 6.69 -32.63
C ARG A 77 13.49 6.41 -31.82
N ILE A 78 14.45 7.35 -31.84
CA ILE A 78 15.60 7.34 -30.94
C ILE A 78 15.43 8.48 -29.95
N VAL A 79 15.51 8.16 -28.65
CA VAL A 79 15.44 9.12 -27.54
C VAL A 79 16.78 9.13 -26.83
N ASP A 80 17.50 10.26 -26.91
CA ASP A 80 18.74 10.48 -26.15
C ASP A 80 18.37 10.93 -24.72
N LEU A 81 18.66 10.09 -23.73
CA LEU A 81 18.37 10.35 -22.32
C LEU A 81 19.44 11.20 -21.61
N LYS A 82 20.48 11.64 -22.32
CA LYS A 82 21.50 12.61 -21.84
C LYS A 82 22.12 12.24 -20.47
N GLY A 83 22.34 10.96 -20.23
CA GLY A 83 22.92 10.45 -18.99
C GLY A 83 21.96 10.35 -17.80
N LYS A 84 20.65 10.52 -18.02
CA LYS A 84 19.64 10.37 -16.96
C LYS A 84 19.61 8.97 -16.38
N LEU A 85 19.27 8.89 -15.09
CA LEU A 85 18.96 7.62 -14.44
C LEU A 85 17.64 7.07 -14.97
N VAL A 86 17.62 5.77 -15.27
CA VAL A 86 16.39 5.01 -15.55
C VAL A 86 16.29 3.85 -14.58
N LEU A 87 15.12 3.69 -14.00
CA LEU A 87 14.74 2.57 -13.14
C LEU A 87 13.63 1.75 -13.79
N PRO A 88 13.44 0.48 -13.42
CA PRO A 88 12.21 -0.25 -13.73
C PRO A 88 11.00 0.45 -13.09
N GLY A 89 9.80 0.16 -13.57
CA GLY A 89 8.57 0.52 -12.86
C GLY A 89 8.59 0.02 -11.42
N LEU A 90 8.20 0.89 -10.49
CA LEU A 90 8.19 0.58 -9.06
C LEU A 90 6.92 -0.21 -8.70
N THR A 91 7.04 -1.02 -7.65
CA THR A 91 5.92 -1.75 -7.03
C THR A 91 5.77 -1.27 -5.59
N ASP A 92 4.58 -0.79 -5.23
CA ASP A 92 4.21 -0.59 -3.83
C ASP A 92 3.64 -1.92 -3.29
N ALA A 93 4.39 -2.58 -2.42
CA ALA A 93 4.11 -3.94 -1.99
C ALA A 93 3.04 -4.06 -0.89
N HIS A 94 2.51 -2.94 -0.38
CA HIS A 94 1.48 -2.85 0.64
C HIS A 94 0.93 -1.42 0.73
N THR A 95 -0.29 -1.22 0.30
CA THR A 95 -0.99 0.08 0.39
C THR A 95 -2.50 -0.15 0.51
N HIS A 96 -3.29 0.88 0.82
CA HIS A 96 -4.74 0.78 1.00
C HIS A 96 -5.49 1.84 0.16
N PRO A 97 -5.48 1.77 -1.18
CA PRO A 97 -5.99 2.85 -2.02
C PRO A 97 -7.48 3.14 -1.83
N GLY A 98 -8.29 2.10 -1.56
CA GLY A 98 -9.71 2.24 -1.25
C GLY A 98 -9.94 3.07 0.01
N MET A 99 -9.15 2.81 1.06
CA MET A 99 -9.22 3.57 2.32
C MET A 99 -8.68 4.99 2.17
N VAL A 100 -7.58 5.18 1.43
CA VAL A 100 -7.07 6.52 1.11
C VAL A 100 -8.16 7.36 0.44
N ALA A 101 -8.84 6.80 -0.56
CA ALA A 101 -9.92 7.49 -1.25
C ALA A 101 -11.12 7.77 -0.33
N ALA A 102 -11.56 6.76 0.43
CA ALA A 102 -12.69 6.88 1.37
C ALA A 102 -12.44 7.92 2.45
N SER A 103 -11.20 8.01 2.95
CA SER A 103 -10.81 9.00 3.98
C SER A 103 -10.80 10.45 3.49
N HIS A 104 -11.02 10.69 2.18
CA HIS A 104 -11.24 12.03 1.65
C HIS A 104 -12.43 12.74 2.32
N ASP A 105 -13.47 11.98 2.61
CA ASP A 105 -14.69 12.48 3.25
C ASP A 105 -14.59 12.55 4.79
N PHE A 106 -13.47 12.08 5.37
CA PHE A 106 -13.23 12.14 6.80
C PHE A 106 -12.96 13.57 7.25
N LEU A 107 -13.55 13.93 8.38
CA LEU A 107 -13.30 15.21 9.01
C LEU A 107 -11.89 15.23 9.61
N GLN A 108 -11.12 16.25 9.26
CA GLN A 108 -9.76 16.40 9.73
C GLN A 108 -9.74 17.22 11.02
N MET A 109 -8.85 16.85 11.93
CA MET A 109 -8.50 17.65 13.12
C MET A 109 -6.99 17.58 13.37
N GLU A 110 -6.45 18.55 14.10
CA GLU A 110 -5.05 18.49 14.54
C GLU A 110 -4.87 17.40 15.60
N ILE A 111 -3.81 16.59 15.44
CA ILE A 111 -3.46 15.59 16.45
C ILE A 111 -2.94 16.32 17.69
N ALA A 112 -3.52 16.01 18.83
CA ALA A 112 -3.14 16.59 20.11
C ALA A 112 -2.71 15.49 21.09
N GLN A 113 -1.60 15.70 21.78
CA GLN A 113 -1.10 14.78 22.82
C GLN A 113 -1.73 15.04 24.20
N GLU A 114 -2.24 16.26 24.41
CA GLU A 114 -2.90 16.64 25.66
C GLU A 114 -4.40 16.49 25.51
N ARG A 115 -5.06 15.82 26.48
CA ARG A 115 -6.49 15.52 26.44
C ARG A 115 -7.37 16.76 26.24
N ASP A 116 -7.10 17.84 26.95
CA ASP A 116 -7.92 19.07 26.86
C ASP A 116 -7.85 19.68 25.46
N SER A 117 -6.68 19.66 24.83
CA SER A 117 -6.47 20.12 23.45
C SER A 117 -7.21 19.22 22.46
N LEU A 118 -7.15 17.90 22.64
CA LEU A 118 -7.89 16.94 21.82
C LEU A 118 -9.40 17.19 21.91
N MET A 119 -9.96 17.34 23.13
CA MET A 119 -11.39 17.61 23.34
C MET A 119 -11.84 18.91 22.70
N GLN A 120 -10.98 19.95 22.73
CA GLN A 120 -11.27 21.21 22.05
C GLN A 120 -11.28 21.03 20.53
N ASN A 121 -10.28 20.34 19.95
CA ASN A 121 -10.21 20.06 18.51
C ASN A 121 -11.45 19.28 18.02
N ILE A 122 -11.89 18.27 18.79
CA ILE A 122 -13.11 17.52 18.49
C ILE A 122 -14.34 18.44 18.52
N THR A 123 -14.45 19.28 19.55
CA THR A 123 -15.57 20.23 19.69
C THR A 123 -15.65 21.17 18.49
N ASP A 124 -14.53 21.77 18.13
CA ASP A 124 -14.43 22.71 17.01
C ASP A 124 -14.74 22.02 15.68
N MET A 125 -14.22 20.80 15.47
CA MET A 125 -14.50 19.99 14.29
C MET A 125 -15.99 19.68 14.15
N ILE A 126 -16.66 19.26 15.22
CA ILE A 126 -18.09 18.95 15.22
C ILE A 126 -18.92 20.20 14.97
N ALA A 127 -18.57 21.33 15.59
CA ALA A 127 -19.32 22.58 15.47
C ALA A 127 -19.36 23.14 14.04
N VAL A 128 -18.25 23.05 13.30
CA VAL A 128 -18.19 23.52 11.90
C VAL A 128 -18.82 22.55 10.91
N ASN A 129 -19.19 21.35 11.33
CA ASN A 129 -19.80 20.29 10.52
C ASN A 129 -21.24 19.95 10.98
N SER A 130 -22.01 20.96 11.33
CA SER A 130 -23.38 20.81 11.86
C SER A 130 -24.36 20.13 10.88
N GLU A 131 -24.12 20.23 9.57
CA GLU A 131 -25.00 19.69 8.53
C GLU A 131 -24.76 18.18 8.23
N ARG A 132 -23.72 17.57 8.83
CA ARG A 132 -23.42 16.15 8.62
C ARG A 132 -24.40 15.28 9.40
N GLU A 133 -24.87 14.18 8.81
CA GLU A 133 -25.73 13.18 9.46
C GLU A 133 -24.99 12.38 10.54
N PHE A 134 -23.68 12.22 10.38
CA PHE A 134 -22.77 11.59 11.32
C PHE A 134 -21.38 12.25 11.24
N ILE A 135 -20.60 12.07 12.26
CA ILE A 135 -19.24 12.57 12.38
C ILE A 135 -18.29 11.39 12.21
N LEU A 136 -17.55 11.40 11.12
CA LEU A 136 -16.55 10.38 10.80
C LEU A 136 -15.22 11.06 10.53
N GLY A 137 -14.18 10.72 11.27
CA GLY A 137 -12.90 11.38 11.11
C GLY A 137 -11.97 11.11 12.29
N GLY A 138 -11.24 12.09 12.66
CA GLY A 138 -10.21 12.04 13.69
C GLY A 138 -8.88 12.18 12.96
N TYR A 139 -7.91 11.93 13.55
CA TYR A 139 -7.02 10.98 14.09
C TYR A 139 -6.57 11.40 15.50
N TRP A 140 -6.68 10.53 16.48
CA TRP A 140 -6.25 10.79 17.84
C TRP A 140 -5.09 9.87 18.25
N ASP A 141 -4.30 10.33 19.22
CA ASP A 141 -3.15 9.58 19.73
C ASP A 141 -3.56 8.71 20.91
N ASN A 142 -3.35 7.40 20.84
CA ASN A 142 -3.66 6.43 21.91
C ASN A 142 -2.97 6.78 23.23
N GLY A 143 -1.78 7.38 23.19
CA GLY A 143 -1.06 7.85 24.37
C GLY A 143 -1.77 8.95 25.17
N THR A 144 -2.77 9.63 24.59
CA THR A 144 -3.50 10.75 25.23
C THR A 144 -4.32 10.31 26.45
N PHE A 145 -4.81 9.06 26.48
CA PHE A 145 -5.78 8.59 27.49
C PHE A 145 -5.19 7.61 28.53
N GLY A 146 -3.96 7.16 28.38
CA GLY A 146 -3.35 6.14 29.23
C GLY A 146 -4.07 4.78 29.14
N GLU A 147 -3.89 3.92 30.13
CA GLU A 147 -4.36 2.51 30.11
C GLU A 147 -5.88 2.35 29.99
N SER A 148 -6.69 3.27 30.54
CA SER A 148 -8.16 3.18 30.50
C SER A 148 -8.72 3.46 29.10
N GLY A 149 -7.93 4.05 28.21
CA GLY A 149 -8.41 4.48 26.90
C GLY A 149 -9.44 5.62 26.95
N PRO A 150 -10.00 5.98 25.79
CA PRO A 150 -11.06 6.99 25.70
C PRO A 150 -12.42 6.45 26.18
N HIS A 151 -13.32 7.37 26.59
CA HIS A 151 -14.66 7.02 27.06
C HIS A 151 -15.75 7.74 26.26
N LYS A 152 -16.79 7.01 25.83
CA LYS A 152 -17.93 7.52 25.03
C LYS A 152 -18.62 8.75 25.65
N GLU A 153 -18.68 8.80 26.97
CA GLU A 153 -19.31 9.94 27.68
C GLU A 153 -18.62 11.29 27.44
N ASP A 154 -17.34 11.29 27.07
CA ASP A 154 -16.64 12.51 26.70
C ASP A 154 -17.13 13.03 25.35
N LEU A 155 -17.40 12.14 24.41
CA LEU A 155 -18.01 12.48 23.13
C LEU A 155 -19.50 12.81 23.29
N ASP A 156 -20.24 12.09 24.13
CA ASP A 156 -21.67 12.34 24.42
C ASP A 156 -21.92 13.74 24.98
N LYS A 157 -20.96 14.31 25.72
CA LYS A 157 -21.03 15.70 26.23
C LYS A 157 -20.93 16.74 25.10
N ILE A 158 -20.27 16.39 23.98
CA ILE A 158 -20.08 17.28 22.82
C ILE A 158 -21.20 17.05 21.81
N GLU A 159 -21.48 15.78 21.51
CA GLU A 159 -22.48 15.38 20.49
C GLU A 159 -23.17 14.07 20.90
N SER A 160 -24.43 14.16 21.27
CA SER A 160 -25.23 13.01 21.71
C SER A 160 -26.27 12.54 20.69
N GLU A 161 -26.60 13.38 19.70
CA GLU A 161 -27.69 13.12 18.75
C GLU A 161 -27.22 12.40 17.49
N ARG A 162 -26.02 12.73 17.03
CA ARG A 162 -25.42 12.15 15.82
C ARG A 162 -24.35 11.12 16.19
N PRO A 163 -24.20 10.04 15.39
CA PRO A 163 -23.06 9.13 15.54
C PRO A 163 -21.73 9.87 15.39
N VAL A 164 -20.78 9.60 16.29
CA VAL A 164 -19.40 10.10 16.25
C VAL A 164 -18.47 8.89 16.22
N ILE A 165 -17.62 8.80 15.21
CA ILE A 165 -16.63 7.74 15.02
C ILE A 165 -15.29 8.41 14.70
N LEU A 166 -14.32 8.26 15.59
CA LEU A 166 -12.98 8.84 15.46
C LEU A 166 -11.94 7.72 15.40
N PHE A 167 -11.15 7.68 14.33
CA PHE A 167 -10.05 6.73 14.18
C PHE A 167 -8.85 7.17 15.01
N ASP A 168 -8.11 6.20 15.54
CA ASP A 168 -6.78 6.49 16.07
C ASP A 168 -5.78 6.73 14.93
N TYR A 169 -4.61 7.25 15.29
CA TYR A 169 -3.55 7.56 14.31
C TYR A 169 -3.04 6.31 13.55
N TRP A 170 -3.06 5.16 14.21
CA TRP A 170 -2.55 3.90 13.67
C TRP A 170 -3.61 3.09 12.91
N ALA A 171 -4.87 3.54 12.93
CA ALA A 171 -6.02 2.86 12.33
C ALA A 171 -6.31 1.45 12.91
N HIS A 172 -5.86 1.17 14.13
CA HIS A 172 -6.11 -0.07 14.86
C HIS A 172 -7.19 0.04 15.94
N SER A 173 -7.71 1.24 16.19
CA SER A 173 -8.87 1.44 17.04
C SER A 173 -9.73 2.61 16.60
N ILE A 174 -10.98 2.60 17.08
CA ILE A 174 -11.90 3.74 16.97
C ILE A 174 -12.44 4.12 18.34
N TRP A 175 -12.75 5.41 18.48
CA TRP A 175 -13.48 5.96 19.59
C TRP A 175 -14.84 6.45 19.15
N THR A 176 -15.91 5.94 19.79
CA THR A 176 -17.28 6.20 19.39
C THR A 176 -18.09 6.76 20.56
N ASN A 177 -19.13 7.56 20.23
CA ASN A 177 -20.13 7.97 21.20
C ASN A 177 -21.22 6.89 21.37
N SER A 178 -22.11 7.09 22.36
CA SER A 178 -23.23 6.18 22.63
C SER A 178 -24.16 6.04 21.43
N ARG A 179 -24.36 7.10 20.66
CA ARG A 179 -25.23 7.09 19.49
C ARG A 179 -24.69 6.20 18.35
N ALA A 180 -23.38 6.20 18.13
CA ALA A 180 -22.77 5.33 17.14
C ALA A 180 -22.92 3.84 17.51
N LEU A 181 -22.71 3.49 18.79
CA LEU A 181 -22.94 2.13 19.29
C LEU A 181 -24.39 1.69 19.10
N GLU A 182 -25.37 2.57 19.38
CA GLU A 182 -26.78 2.29 19.18
C GLU A 182 -27.12 2.00 17.72
N VAL A 183 -26.60 2.82 16.80
CA VAL A 183 -26.87 2.67 15.34
C VAL A 183 -26.38 1.32 14.81
N VAL A 184 -25.21 0.85 15.23
CA VAL A 184 -24.67 -0.45 14.80
C VAL A 184 -25.18 -1.63 15.64
N GLY A 185 -25.98 -1.36 16.69
CA GLY A 185 -26.59 -2.39 17.52
C GLY A 185 -25.65 -3.02 18.55
N ILE A 186 -24.52 -2.39 18.84
CA ILE A 186 -23.56 -2.84 19.86
C ILE A 186 -24.01 -2.36 21.24
N ASN A 187 -24.05 -3.28 22.19
CA ASN A 187 -24.48 -3.00 23.56
C ASN A 187 -23.64 -3.79 24.58
N ARG A 188 -23.95 -3.60 25.89
CA ARG A 188 -23.23 -4.24 27.00
C ARG A 188 -23.11 -5.76 26.87
N ASP A 189 -24.12 -6.42 26.30
CA ASP A 189 -24.19 -7.88 26.20
C ASP A 189 -23.56 -8.40 24.91
N THR A 190 -23.09 -7.52 24.01
CA THR A 190 -22.40 -7.91 22.78
C THR A 190 -21.06 -8.54 23.14
N PRO A 191 -20.79 -9.80 22.77
CA PRO A 191 -19.52 -10.44 23.08
C PRO A 191 -18.38 -9.82 22.27
N ASP A 192 -17.17 -9.86 22.82
CA ASP A 192 -15.99 -9.52 22.07
C ASP A 192 -15.79 -10.46 20.88
N ILE A 193 -15.23 -9.95 19.80
CA ILE A 193 -14.93 -10.76 18.62
C ILE A 193 -13.86 -11.81 18.98
N ILE A 194 -12.74 -11.33 19.56
CA ILE A 194 -11.68 -12.17 20.14
C ILE A 194 -11.21 -11.48 21.41
N PRO A 195 -11.54 -12.04 22.60
CA PRO A 195 -11.11 -11.47 23.87
C PRO A 195 -9.58 -11.29 23.92
N GLY A 196 -9.15 -10.10 24.32
CA GLY A 196 -7.72 -9.75 24.43
C GLY A 196 -7.08 -9.23 23.15
N PHE A 197 -7.71 -9.44 21.98
CA PHE A 197 -7.22 -8.96 20.68
C PHE A 197 -8.22 -8.00 20.01
N SER A 198 -9.41 -8.47 19.67
CA SER A 198 -10.44 -7.68 18.98
C SER A 198 -11.67 -7.57 19.87
N PHE A 199 -11.83 -6.43 20.50
CA PHE A 199 -12.79 -6.29 21.60
C PHE A 199 -13.47 -4.92 21.63
N TYR A 200 -14.58 -4.89 22.37
CA TYR A 200 -15.32 -3.70 22.78
C TYR A 200 -14.94 -3.37 24.23
N GLN A 201 -14.08 -2.36 24.43
CA GLN A 201 -13.58 -2.02 25.76
C GLN A 201 -14.73 -1.74 26.75
N ARG A 202 -14.61 -2.28 27.96
CA ARG A 202 -15.55 -2.11 29.07
C ARG A 202 -14.87 -1.51 30.28
N ASP A 203 -15.65 -0.72 31.01
CA ASP A 203 -15.26 -0.21 32.30
C ASP A 203 -15.44 -1.26 33.42
N ASP A 204 -15.10 -0.90 34.67
CA ASP A 204 -15.20 -1.78 35.83
C ASP A 204 -16.64 -2.24 36.13
N SER A 205 -17.67 -1.52 35.65
CA SER A 205 -19.08 -1.89 35.78
C SER A 205 -19.53 -2.86 34.66
N GLY A 206 -18.69 -3.10 33.66
CA GLY A 206 -18.97 -3.89 32.48
C GLY A 206 -19.70 -3.12 31.37
N ASP A 207 -19.84 -1.79 31.49
CA ASP A 207 -20.42 -0.96 30.44
C ASP A 207 -19.36 -0.61 29.36
N LEU A 208 -19.83 -0.50 28.11
CA LEU A 208 -18.95 -0.16 26.99
C LEU A 208 -18.37 1.26 27.15
N THR A 209 -17.07 1.39 26.97
CA THR A 209 -16.41 2.71 26.99
C THR A 209 -16.53 3.45 25.65
N GLY A 210 -16.83 2.75 24.55
CA GLY A 210 -16.82 3.28 23.21
C GLY A 210 -15.46 3.19 22.51
N TRP A 211 -14.45 2.64 23.17
CA TRP A 211 -13.18 2.28 22.54
C TRP A 211 -13.26 0.86 21.97
N ILE A 212 -12.96 0.71 20.68
CA ILE A 212 -13.16 -0.52 19.91
C ILE A 212 -11.90 -0.79 19.12
N THR A 213 -11.40 -2.03 19.19
CA THR A 213 -10.09 -2.40 18.64
C THR A 213 -10.19 -3.42 17.51
N GLU A 214 -9.22 -3.38 16.61
CA GLU A 214 -8.96 -4.36 15.57
C GLU A 214 -10.19 -4.68 14.70
N SER A 215 -10.42 -5.94 14.35
CA SER A 215 -11.52 -6.36 13.48
C SER A 215 -12.92 -6.01 14.00
N ALA A 216 -13.07 -5.71 15.30
CA ALA A 216 -14.34 -5.23 15.84
C ALA A 216 -14.77 -3.87 15.26
N MET A 217 -13.85 -3.10 14.68
CA MET A 217 -14.15 -1.85 13.97
C MET A 217 -14.92 -2.08 12.66
N SER A 218 -14.83 -3.25 12.03
CA SER A 218 -15.37 -3.53 10.70
C SER A 218 -16.87 -3.23 10.58
N ILE A 219 -17.64 -3.42 11.63
CA ILE A 219 -19.07 -3.10 11.63
C ILE A 219 -19.32 -1.58 11.46
N PHE A 220 -18.43 -0.74 11.96
CA PHE A 220 -18.53 0.71 11.78
C PHE A 220 -18.10 1.11 10.36
N VAL A 221 -17.03 0.53 9.84
CA VAL A 221 -16.61 0.73 8.44
C VAL A 221 -17.76 0.41 7.50
N ASN A 222 -18.38 -0.76 7.64
CA ASN A 222 -19.49 -1.22 6.79
C ASN A 222 -20.75 -0.36 6.89
N ASN A 223 -20.96 0.36 7.98
CA ASN A 223 -22.15 1.19 8.18
C ASN A 223 -21.95 2.66 7.82
N PHE A 224 -20.71 3.17 7.85
CA PHE A 224 -20.46 4.60 7.74
C PHE A 224 -19.51 4.98 6.59
N ILE A 225 -18.85 4.01 5.95
CA ILE A 225 -17.95 4.26 4.81
C ILE A 225 -18.54 3.65 3.54
N SER A 226 -18.47 4.38 2.42
CA SER A 226 -18.92 3.90 1.11
C SER A 226 -18.12 4.54 -0.03
N ILE A 227 -18.05 3.86 -1.17
CA ILE A 227 -17.41 4.37 -2.37
C ILE A 227 -18.43 5.17 -3.21
N THR A 228 -18.58 6.45 -2.87
CA THR A 228 -19.38 7.40 -3.64
C THR A 228 -18.69 7.75 -4.98
N PRO A 229 -19.36 8.40 -5.95
CA PRO A 229 -18.70 8.89 -7.16
C PRO A 229 -17.52 9.83 -6.89
N THR A 230 -17.59 10.66 -5.85
CA THR A 230 -16.48 11.53 -5.43
C THR A 230 -15.31 10.71 -4.93
N VAL A 231 -15.56 9.67 -4.14
CA VAL A 231 -14.51 8.75 -3.64
C VAL A 231 -13.88 7.96 -4.80
N GLU A 232 -14.65 7.57 -5.83
CA GLU A 232 -14.10 6.94 -7.05
C GLU A 232 -13.13 7.89 -7.79
N ASP A 233 -13.46 9.18 -7.89
CA ASP A 233 -12.56 10.17 -8.48
C ASP A 233 -11.29 10.35 -7.63
N GLN A 234 -11.40 10.36 -6.30
CA GLN A 234 -10.24 10.40 -5.39
C GLN A 234 -9.37 9.13 -5.51
N LEU A 235 -9.99 7.96 -5.68
CA LEU A 235 -9.25 6.72 -5.94
C LEU A 235 -8.45 6.80 -7.23
N HIS A 236 -9.06 7.28 -8.32
CA HIS A 236 -8.38 7.50 -9.59
C HIS A 236 -7.22 8.52 -9.46
N ASP A 237 -7.43 9.62 -8.75
CA ASP A 237 -6.43 10.66 -8.56
C ASP A 237 -5.26 10.16 -7.73
N PHE A 238 -5.52 9.41 -6.66
CA PHE A 238 -4.46 8.78 -5.86
C PHE A 238 -3.64 7.78 -6.67
N LEU A 239 -4.28 6.88 -7.43
CA LEU A 239 -3.59 5.93 -8.29
C LEU A 239 -2.79 6.64 -9.40
N THR A 240 -3.31 7.76 -9.92
CA THR A 240 -2.60 8.62 -10.89
C THR A 240 -1.37 9.27 -10.25
N TYR A 241 -1.48 9.74 -9.00
CA TYR A 241 -0.36 10.27 -8.25
C TYR A 241 0.75 9.21 -8.08
N LEU A 242 0.42 7.99 -7.66
CA LEU A 242 1.38 6.89 -7.52
C LEU A 242 2.07 6.58 -8.85
N ARG A 243 1.31 6.45 -9.95
CA ARG A 243 1.87 6.25 -11.29
C ARG A 243 2.85 7.36 -11.67
N ASN A 244 2.50 8.61 -11.40
CA ASN A 244 3.35 9.75 -11.72
C ASN A 244 4.65 9.78 -10.90
N LEU A 245 4.69 9.07 -9.76
CA LEU A 245 5.90 8.79 -8.99
C LEU A 245 6.68 7.55 -9.49
N GLY A 246 6.19 6.90 -10.54
CA GLY A 246 6.83 5.70 -11.12
C GLY A 246 6.34 4.37 -10.54
N VAL A 247 5.33 4.37 -9.66
CA VAL A 247 4.69 3.14 -9.17
C VAL A 247 3.74 2.65 -10.25
N THR A 248 4.15 1.61 -10.99
CA THR A 248 3.34 1.03 -12.09
C THR A 248 2.50 -0.15 -11.63
N THR A 249 2.82 -0.72 -10.47
CA THR A 249 2.14 -1.87 -9.90
C THR A 249 2.00 -1.71 -8.38
N LEU A 250 0.92 -2.20 -7.80
CA LEU A 250 0.73 -2.19 -6.34
C LEU A 250 -0.01 -3.42 -5.82
N LEU A 251 0.13 -3.68 -4.52
CA LEU A 251 -0.74 -4.56 -3.74
C LEU A 251 -1.64 -3.72 -2.84
N ASP A 252 -2.94 -3.86 -3.02
CA ASP A 252 -3.95 -3.41 -2.05
C ASP A 252 -4.01 -4.42 -0.90
N ALA A 253 -3.58 -3.98 0.27
CA ALA A 253 -3.46 -4.83 1.46
C ALA A 253 -4.76 -4.91 2.29
N GLY A 254 -5.88 -4.52 1.71
CA GLY A 254 -7.22 -4.69 2.28
C GLY A 254 -8.06 -3.43 2.28
N ASN A 255 -9.37 -3.63 2.15
CA ASN A 255 -10.39 -2.58 2.10
C ASN A 255 -11.33 -2.57 3.31
N PHE A 256 -11.04 -3.36 4.33
CA PHE A 256 -11.73 -3.40 5.63
C PHE A 256 -13.27 -3.57 5.56
N GLY A 257 -13.77 -4.23 4.48
CA GLY A 257 -15.20 -4.52 4.31
C GLY A 257 -15.88 -3.76 3.17
N ILE A 258 -15.22 -2.76 2.56
CA ILE A 258 -15.72 -2.07 1.35
C ILE A 258 -15.15 -2.68 0.04
N ASP A 259 -14.77 -3.96 0.07
CA ASP A 259 -14.09 -4.65 -1.02
C ASP A 259 -14.91 -4.67 -2.32
N ASP A 260 -16.19 -5.05 -2.26
CA ASP A 260 -17.05 -5.16 -3.45
C ASP A 260 -17.22 -3.79 -4.14
N GLU A 261 -17.41 -2.72 -3.37
CA GLU A 261 -17.56 -1.37 -3.88
C GLU A 261 -16.25 -0.84 -4.50
N THR A 262 -15.12 -1.07 -3.81
CA THR A 262 -13.79 -0.66 -4.28
C THR A 262 -13.43 -1.36 -5.59
N TYR A 263 -13.58 -2.69 -5.65
CA TYR A 263 -13.27 -3.43 -6.88
C TYR A 263 -14.27 -3.15 -8.00
N ALA A 264 -15.53 -2.83 -7.69
CA ALA A 264 -16.48 -2.35 -8.70
C ALA A 264 -16.02 -1.02 -9.31
N ALA A 265 -15.54 -0.07 -8.49
CA ALA A 265 -15.01 1.21 -8.96
C ALA A 265 -13.77 1.01 -9.84
N LEU A 266 -12.80 0.21 -9.38
CA LEU A 266 -11.59 -0.13 -10.13
C LEU A 266 -11.91 -0.82 -11.47
N SER A 267 -12.88 -1.74 -11.49
CA SER A 267 -13.32 -2.41 -12.72
C SER A 267 -13.99 -1.44 -13.71
N ARG A 268 -14.69 -0.39 -13.21
CA ARG A 268 -15.22 0.67 -14.09
C ARG A 268 -14.08 1.48 -14.71
N LEU A 269 -13.08 1.86 -13.91
CA LEU A 269 -11.90 2.58 -14.40
C LEU A 269 -11.12 1.74 -15.43
N ASP A 270 -10.93 0.45 -15.18
CA ASP A 270 -10.23 -0.47 -16.08
C ASP A 270 -10.97 -0.63 -17.42
N LYS A 271 -12.27 -0.92 -17.39
CA LYS A 271 -13.10 -1.02 -18.60
C LYS A 271 -13.16 0.27 -19.42
N ALA A 272 -12.96 1.41 -18.78
CA ALA A 272 -12.85 2.71 -19.44
C ALA A 272 -11.43 3.02 -19.95
N GLY A 273 -10.45 2.13 -19.75
CA GLY A 273 -9.03 2.35 -20.06
C GLY A 273 -8.38 3.43 -19.19
N ARG A 274 -8.91 3.66 -18.00
CA ARG A 274 -8.50 4.74 -17.09
C ARG A 274 -7.81 4.24 -15.83
N LEU A 275 -7.68 2.92 -15.61
CA LEU A 275 -6.96 2.40 -14.44
C LEU A 275 -5.46 2.72 -14.56
N PRO A 276 -4.91 3.58 -13.70
CA PRO A 276 -3.58 4.15 -13.93
C PRO A 276 -2.42 3.17 -13.71
N VAL A 277 -2.62 2.11 -12.90
CA VAL A 277 -1.60 1.16 -12.47
C VAL A 277 -2.10 -0.27 -12.64
N ARG A 278 -1.20 -1.25 -12.59
CA ARG A 278 -1.59 -2.66 -12.38
C ARG A 278 -1.92 -2.84 -10.90
N TYR A 279 -3.11 -3.30 -10.64
CA TYR A 279 -3.66 -3.39 -9.30
C TYR A 279 -3.82 -4.86 -8.88
N HIS A 280 -3.11 -5.26 -7.85
CA HIS A 280 -3.33 -6.53 -7.16
C HIS A 280 -4.17 -6.26 -5.92
N GLY A 281 -5.36 -6.84 -5.87
CA GLY A 281 -6.29 -6.72 -4.77
C GLY A 281 -6.20 -7.92 -3.82
N SER A 282 -6.57 -7.67 -2.58
CA SER A 282 -6.74 -8.71 -1.57
C SER A 282 -8.16 -8.70 -1.00
N PHE A 283 -8.54 -9.79 -0.36
CA PHE A 283 -9.70 -9.84 0.52
C PHE A 283 -9.24 -10.02 1.95
N THR A 284 -9.79 -9.24 2.89
CA THR A 284 -9.40 -9.30 4.30
C THR A 284 -10.21 -10.35 5.05
N LEU A 285 -9.54 -11.31 5.64
CA LEU A 285 -10.13 -12.28 6.56
C LEU A 285 -10.05 -11.73 7.99
N PHE A 286 -11.20 -11.50 8.60
CA PHE A 286 -11.32 -10.95 9.96
C PHE A 286 -11.44 -12.00 11.05
N LEU A 287 -11.97 -13.19 10.73
CA LEU A 287 -12.23 -14.22 11.73
C LEU A 287 -11.76 -15.59 11.23
N PRO A 288 -11.07 -16.40 12.04
CA PRO A 288 -10.53 -17.70 11.61
C PRO A 288 -11.59 -18.66 11.07
N GLN A 289 -12.78 -18.66 11.65
CA GLN A 289 -13.89 -19.55 11.22
C GLN A 289 -14.45 -19.19 9.83
N ASP A 290 -14.12 -18.01 9.29
CA ASP A 290 -14.63 -17.52 8.01
C ASP A 290 -13.67 -17.79 6.84
N TYR A 291 -12.61 -18.59 7.05
CA TYR A 291 -11.54 -18.74 6.04
C TYR A 291 -12.04 -19.36 4.72
N GLU A 292 -12.91 -20.39 4.77
CA GLU A 292 -13.50 -20.96 3.55
C GLU A 292 -14.33 -19.91 2.78
N THR A 293 -15.08 -19.08 3.51
CA THR A 293 -15.84 -17.98 2.93
C THR A 293 -14.89 -16.95 2.31
N ALA A 294 -13.82 -16.59 2.99
CA ALA A 294 -12.83 -15.61 2.52
C ALA A 294 -12.13 -16.09 1.24
N ILE A 295 -11.70 -17.36 1.16
CA ILE A 295 -11.14 -17.96 -0.05
C ILE A 295 -12.14 -17.87 -1.22
N ASN A 296 -13.40 -18.20 -0.97
CA ASN A 296 -14.46 -18.09 -1.98
C ASN A 296 -14.72 -16.63 -2.38
N GLN A 297 -14.58 -15.67 -1.47
CA GLN A 297 -14.71 -14.24 -1.78
C GLN A 297 -13.59 -13.76 -2.70
N VAL A 298 -12.31 -14.10 -2.44
CA VAL A 298 -11.20 -13.80 -3.38
C VAL A 298 -11.54 -14.27 -4.79
N LYS A 299 -11.97 -15.54 -4.93
CA LYS A 299 -12.33 -16.13 -6.24
C LYS A 299 -13.53 -15.42 -6.89
N THR A 300 -14.54 -15.10 -6.10
CA THR A 300 -15.78 -14.43 -6.57
C THR A 300 -15.47 -13.00 -7.04
N LEU A 301 -14.71 -12.23 -6.26
CA LEU A 301 -14.32 -10.87 -6.59
C LEU A 301 -13.44 -10.86 -7.85
N ASN A 302 -12.45 -11.76 -7.92
CA ASN A 302 -11.59 -11.86 -9.10
C ASN A 302 -12.40 -12.25 -10.35
N LYS A 303 -13.33 -13.20 -10.24
CA LYS A 303 -14.21 -13.56 -11.36
C LYS A 303 -15.13 -12.42 -11.80
N LYS A 304 -15.62 -11.61 -10.84
CA LYS A 304 -16.58 -10.52 -11.09
C LYS A 304 -15.91 -9.28 -11.67
N TYR A 305 -14.73 -8.93 -11.19
CA TYR A 305 -14.06 -7.66 -11.44
C TYR A 305 -12.70 -7.79 -12.13
N GLY A 306 -12.06 -8.95 -12.07
CA GLY A 306 -10.70 -9.19 -12.51
C GLY A 306 -10.49 -9.01 -14.02
N SER A 307 -9.26 -8.61 -14.36
CA SER A 307 -8.73 -8.44 -15.70
C SER A 307 -7.19 -8.66 -15.69
N ASP A 308 -6.52 -8.41 -16.82
CA ASP A 308 -5.06 -8.44 -16.85
C ASP A 308 -4.42 -7.34 -15.99
N ARG A 309 -5.11 -6.19 -15.84
CA ARG A 309 -4.65 -5.02 -15.07
C ARG A 309 -5.18 -4.96 -13.64
N LEU A 310 -6.30 -5.60 -13.35
CA LEU A 310 -6.92 -5.73 -12.03
C LEU A 310 -7.02 -7.21 -11.64
N ARG A 311 -6.22 -7.67 -10.71
CA ARG A 311 -6.25 -9.05 -10.19
C ARG A 311 -6.60 -9.02 -8.71
N ILE A 312 -7.48 -9.90 -8.28
CA ILE A 312 -7.79 -10.10 -6.86
C ILE A 312 -7.37 -11.54 -6.55
N ASP A 313 -6.13 -11.70 -6.08
CA ASP A 313 -5.44 -12.98 -5.99
C ASP A 313 -4.71 -13.20 -4.66
N THR A 314 -5.01 -12.38 -3.65
CA THR A 314 -4.36 -12.41 -2.35
C THR A 314 -5.38 -12.46 -1.23
N LEU A 315 -5.14 -13.30 -0.22
CA LEU A 315 -5.83 -13.24 1.06
C LEU A 315 -4.99 -12.42 2.04
N LYS A 316 -5.58 -11.39 2.64
CA LYS A 316 -4.97 -10.59 3.72
C LYS A 316 -5.51 -11.06 5.06
N ILE A 317 -4.62 -11.27 6.03
CA ILE A 317 -4.99 -11.47 7.43
C ILE A 317 -4.25 -10.48 8.33
N PHE A 318 -4.95 -10.00 9.35
CA PHE A 318 -4.37 -9.31 10.50
C PHE A 318 -4.13 -10.37 11.55
N HIS A 319 -2.91 -10.96 11.57
CA HIS A 319 -2.65 -12.09 12.46
C HIS A 319 -2.53 -11.66 13.91
N ASP A 320 -1.93 -10.51 14.16
CA ASP A 320 -1.92 -9.83 15.45
C ASP A 320 -2.23 -8.34 15.29
N GLY A 321 -2.23 -7.59 16.40
CA GLY A 321 -2.41 -6.14 16.41
C GLY A 321 -1.08 -5.38 16.49
N VAL A 322 -1.08 -4.27 17.24
CA VAL A 322 0.07 -3.36 17.36
C VAL A 322 0.51 -3.18 18.82
N ILE A 323 1.75 -2.72 19.01
CA ILE A 323 2.34 -2.52 20.34
C ILE A 323 1.62 -1.39 21.08
N GLU A 324 1.18 -0.36 20.36
CA GLU A 324 0.51 0.83 20.90
C GLU A 324 -0.77 0.51 21.67
N THR A 325 -1.51 -0.50 21.23
CA THR A 325 -2.75 -0.98 21.88
C THR A 325 -2.55 -2.23 22.74
N ARG A 326 -1.30 -2.75 22.85
CA ARG A 326 -0.95 -4.00 23.57
C ARG A 326 -1.64 -5.24 22.98
N THR A 327 -1.87 -5.24 21.67
CA THR A 327 -2.54 -6.32 20.93
C THR A 327 -1.57 -7.14 20.06
N ALA A 328 -0.33 -6.68 19.82
CA ALA A 328 0.69 -7.47 19.15
C ALA A 328 1.07 -8.71 19.99
N ASP A 329 1.13 -9.90 19.36
CA ASP A 329 1.38 -11.18 20.04
C ASP A 329 2.88 -11.36 20.33
N MET A 330 3.25 -11.13 21.59
CA MET A 330 4.62 -11.12 22.08
C MET A 330 4.94 -12.39 22.90
N PHE A 331 6.21 -12.80 22.95
CA PHE A 331 6.64 -13.86 23.87
C PHE A 331 6.66 -13.41 25.33
N ASP A 332 7.00 -12.14 25.56
CA ASP A 332 7.03 -11.56 26.90
C ASP A 332 5.78 -10.71 27.15
N ASP A 333 5.31 -10.66 28.39
CA ASP A 333 4.25 -9.72 28.80
C ASP A 333 4.69 -8.28 28.55
N TYR A 334 3.74 -7.41 28.21
CA TYR A 334 3.98 -5.98 28.19
C TYR A 334 4.33 -5.46 29.58
N LEU A 335 5.34 -4.59 29.65
CA LEU A 335 5.89 -4.12 30.93
C LEU A 335 4.92 -3.28 31.75
N ASP A 336 4.06 -2.55 31.07
CA ASP A 336 3.06 -1.68 31.70
C ASP A 336 1.71 -2.39 31.95
N THR A 337 1.48 -3.55 31.35
CA THR A 337 0.27 -4.38 31.54
C THR A 337 0.64 -5.84 31.84
N PRO A 338 1.22 -6.14 33.04
CA PRO A 338 1.63 -7.50 33.39
C PRO A 338 0.48 -8.51 33.31
N GLY A 339 0.74 -9.66 32.69
CA GLY A 339 -0.26 -10.68 32.40
C GLY A 339 -0.90 -10.52 31.00
N ASN A 340 -0.58 -9.46 30.26
CA ASN A 340 -0.96 -9.27 28.89
C ASN A 340 0.29 -9.37 27.99
N SER A 341 0.29 -10.27 27.03
CA SER A 341 1.32 -10.42 25.97
C SER A 341 0.74 -10.23 24.56
N GLY A 342 -0.46 -9.68 24.47
CA GLY A 342 -1.23 -9.68 23.22
C GLY A 342 -1.74 -11.06 22.86
N ASP A 343 -2.30 -11.19 21.69
CA ASP A 343 -2.75 -12.47 21.13
C ASP A 343 -2.72 -12.40 19.60
N SER A 344 -2.99 -13.54 18.98
CA SER A 344 -3.06 -13.65 17.52
C SER A 344 -4.34 -14.32 17.06
N LEU A 345 -4.79 -13.91 15.87
CA LEU A 345 -6.06 -14.31 15.27
C LEU A 345 -6.12 -15.82 15.03
N PHE A 346 -5.00 -16.42 14.58
CA PHE A 346 -4.93 -17.84 14.25
C PHE A 346 -3.96 -18.59 15.16
N SER A 347 -4.31 -19.80 15.55
CA SER A 347 -3.33 -20.75 16.07
C SER A 347 -2.39 -21.22 14.94
N GLU A 348 -1.23 -21.75 15.31
CA GLU A 348 -0.27 -22.33 14.36
C GLU A 348 -0.90 -23.45 13.49
N GLU A 349 -1.80 -24.26 14.07
CA GLU A 349 -2.54 -25.29 13.33
C GLU A 349 -3.46 -24.69 12.26
N GLN A 350 -4.25 -23.69 12.64
CA GLN A 350 -5.16 -23.00 11.71
C GLN A 350 -4.40 -22.28 10.59
N LEU A 351 -3.24 -21.66 10.90
CA LEU A 351 -2.39 -21.08 9.85
C LEU A 351 -1.86 -22.15 8.89
N HIS A 352 -1.42 -23.30 9.42
CA HIS A 352 -0.96 -24.40 8.58
C HIS A 352 -2.07 -24.90 7.64
N GLU A 353 -3.29 -25.14 8.16
CA GLU A 353 -4.43 -25.55 7.36
C GLU A 353 -4.77 -24.51 6.29
N LEU A 354 -4.82 -23.24 6.67
CA LEU A 354 -5.06 -22.13 5.75
C LEU A 354 -4.02 -22.09 4.61
N ILE A 355 -2.73 -22.24 4.91
CA ILE A 355 -1.66 -22.25 3.90
C ILE A 355 -1.84 -23.41 2.93
N ILE A 356 -2.23 -24.59 3.39
CA ILE A 356 -2.49 -25.74 2.52
C ILE A 356 -3.63 -25.45 1.55
N GLU A 357 -4.76 -24.95 2.05
CA GLU A 357 -5.92 -24.63 1.20
C GLU A 357 -5.64 -23.50 0.21
N LEU A 358 -4.95 -22.44 0.64
CA LEU A 358 -4.52 -21.37 -0.26
C LEU A 358 -3.58 -21.87 -1.35
N SER A 359 -2.73 -22.86 -1.03
CA SER A 359 -1.83 -23.51 -1.98
C SER A 359 -2.60 -24.30 -3.05
N GLU A 360 -3.65 -25.00 -2.67
CA GLU A 360 -4.53 -25.72 -3.59
C GLU A 360 -5.28 -24.76 -4.54
N GLU A 361 -5.71 -23.62 -4.01
CA GLU A 361 -6.48 -22.61 -4.74
C GLU A 361 -5.61 -21.57 -5.48
N GLN A 362 -4.27 -21.62 -5.34
CA GLN A 362 -3.30 -20.69 -5.94
C GLN A 362 -3.59 -19.23 -5.55
N ILE A 363 -3.94 -18.99 -4.29
CA ILE A 363 -4.18 -17.67 -3.70
C ILE A 363 -2.99 -17.31 -2.81
N ASN A 364 -2.42 -16.13 -3.00
CA ASN A 364 -1.30 -15.63 -2.20
C ASN A 364 -1.77 -15.25 -0.79
N LEU A 365 -0.84 -15.26 0.16
CA LEU A 365 -1.10 -14.89 1.55
C LEU A 365 -0.26 -13.68 1.95
N HIS A 366 -0.92 -12.63 2.44
CA HIS A 366 -0.30 -11.42 2.97
C HIS A 366 -0.68 -11.23 4.43
N VAL A 367 0.30 -11.30 5.34
CA VAL A 367 0.07 -11.41 6.79
C VAL A 367 0.61 -10.20 7.52
N HIS A 368 -0.25 -9.48 8.24
CA HIS A 368 0.15 -8.49 9.23
C HIS A 368 0.78 -9.21 10.44
N SER A 369 1.98 -8.82 10.83
CA SER A 369 2.65 -9.33 12.02
C SER A 369 3.62 -8.30 12.59
N VAL A 370 3.35 -7.87 13.81
CA VAL A 370 4.13 -6.91 14.59
C VAL A 370 4.90 -7.59 15.70
N GLY A 371 4.26 -8.51 16.41
CA GLY A 371 4.82 -9.22 17.55
C GLY A 371 5.80 -10.33 17.15
N ASP A 372 6.83 -10.53 18.00
CA ASP A 372 7.86 -11.56 17.78
C ASP A 372 7.29 -12.98 17.83
N LYS A 373 6.27 -13.24 18.65
CA LYS A 373 5.59 -14.53 18.73
C LYS A 373 4.63 -14.76 17.56
N SER A 374 3.96 -13.70 17.08
CA SER A 374 3.13 -13.73 15.87
C SER A 374 3.97 -14.20 14.67
N THR A 375 5.10 -13.54 14.40
CA THR A 375 6.03 -13.92 13.33
C THR A 375 6.51 -15.36 13.46
N ASN A 376 6.89 -15.79 14.68
CA ASN A 376 7.34 -17.16 14.93
C ASN A 376 6.27 -18.20 14.60
N LYS A 377 5.00 -18.00 15.02
CA LYS A 377 3.86 -18.88 14.70
C LYS A 377 3.65 -19.02 13.19
N ILE A 378 3.71 -17.91 12.44
CA ILE A 378 3.55 -17.93 10.98
C ILE A 378 4.68 -18.75 10.33
N LEU A 379 5.94 -18.50 10.72
CA LEU A 379 7.08 -19.25 10.18
C LEU A 379 7.02 -20.75 10.53
N ASN A 380 6.53 -21.12 11.73
CA ASN A 380 6.29 -22.51 12.11
C ASN A 380 5.22 -23.15 11.23
N ALA A 381 4.13 -22.45 10.97
CA ALA A 381 3.04 -22.94 10.09
C ALA A 381 3.53 -23.15 8.66
N VAL A 382 4.35 -22.22 8.11
CA VAL A 382 4.96 -22.37 6.78
C VAL A 382 5.91 -23.56 6.75
N GLU A 383 6.76 -23.74 7.77
CA GLU A 383 7.65 -24.90 7.85
C GLU A 383 6.90 -26.23 7.88
N ARG A 384 5.77 -26.28 8.57
CA ARG A 384 4.88 -27.45 8.56
C ARG A 384 4.24 -27.67 7.19
N ALA A 385 3.82 -26.59 6.51
CA ALA A 385 3.27 -26.67 5.16
C ALA A 385 4.30 -27.22 4.15
N HIS A 386 5.58 -26.83 4.24
CA HIS A 386 6.65 -27.45 3.46
C HIS A 386 6.73 -28.96 3.63
N LYS A 387 6.59 -29.45 4.87
CA LYS A 387 6.61 -30.89 5.17
C LYS A 387 5.37 -31.61 4.61
N THR A 388 4.20 -30.97 4.68
CA THR A 388 2.94 -31.52 4.19
C THR A 388 2.89 -31.59 2.65
N LEU A 389 3.41 -30.56 1.98
CA LEU A 389 3.41 -30.42 0.51
C LEU A 389 4.62 -31.08 -0.16
N ASP A 390 5.56 -31.66 0.60
CA ASP A 390 6.86 -32.18 0.12
C ASP A 390 7.64 -31.11 -0.69
N GLY A 391 7.59 -29.86 -0.23
CA GLY A 391 8.24 -28.70 -0.86
C GLY A 391 7.61 -27.36 -0.46
N PRO A 392 8.11 -26.24 -0.98
CA PRO A 392 7.55 -24.93 -0.67
C PRO A 392 6.11 -24.80 -1.19
N PRO A 393 5.21 -24.11 -0.44
CA PRO A 393 3.89 -23.73 -0.94
C PRO A 393 4.00 -23.04 -2.31
N PRO A 394 3.18 -23.41 -3.32
CA PRO A 394 3.26 -22.84 -4.67
C PRO A 394 2.59 -21.46 -4.78
N ILE A 395 2.58 -20.69 -3.70
CA ILE A 395 2.00 -19.36 -3.56
C ILE A 395 3.03 -18.41 -2.95
N GLN A 396 2.81 -17.11 -3.09
CA GLN A 396 3.62 -16.13 -2.39
C GLN A 396 3.07 -15.91 -0.98
N ILE A 397 3.94 -16.02 0.02
CA ILE A 397 3.63 -15.72 1.42
C ILE A 397 4.50 -14.55 1.85
N ALA A 398 3.87 -13.42 2.19
CA ALA A 398 4.56 -12.23 2.67
C ALA A 398 4.10 -11.89 4.10
N ILE A 399 5.05 -11.64 4.98
CA ILE A 399 4.81 -11.12 6.33
C ILE A 399 5.18 -9.64 6.32
N CYS A 400 4.24 -8.77 6.70
CA CYS A 400 4.46 -7.32 6.70
C CYS A 400 4.61 -6.75 8.10
N HIS A 401 5.18 -5.55 8.16
CA HIS A 401 5.56 -4.74 9.32
C HIS A 401 6.81 -5.25 10.03
N LEU A 402 6.79 -6.45 10.66
CA LEU A 402 7.96 -7.08 11.27
C LEU A 402 8.68 -6.15 12.25
N GLU A 403 7.90 -5.46 13.10
CA GLU A 403 8.46 -4.50 14.04
C GLU A 403 9.36 -5.18 15.05
N THR A 404 8.91 -6.33 15.58
CA THR A 404 9.72 -7.17 16.44
C THR A 404 9.85 -8.57 15.86
N VAL A 405 11.06 -9.10 15.82
CA VAL A 405 11.37 -10.44 15.30
C VAL A 405 12.44 -11.06 16.16
N LEU A 406 12.30 -12.34 16.52
CA LEU A 406 13.35 -13.08 17.25
C LEU A 406 14.63 -13.20 16.41
N ASP A 407 15.78 -13.10 17.04
CA ASP A 407 17.06 -13.26 16.36
C ASP A 407 17.19 -14.61 15.64
N THR A 408 16.55 -15.65 16.14
CA THR A 408 16.52 -17.00 15.54
C THR A 408 15.65 -17.08 14.28
N ASP A 409 14.70 -16.19 14.12
CA ASP A 409 13.74 -16.24 13.03
C ASP A 409 14.19 -15.49 11.77
N PHE A 410 15.16 -14.58 11.88
CA PHE A 410 15.64 -13.81 10.72
C PHE A 410 16.11 -14.71 9.56
N TYR A 411 16.78 -15.81 9.84
CA TYR A 411 17.33 -16.72 8.83
C TYR A 411 16.30 -17.67 8.23
N ARG A 412 15.12 -17.79 8.85
CA ARG A 412 14.06 -18.68 8.39
C ARG A 412 13.32 -18.14 7.16
N PHE A 413 13.31 -16.81 6.95
CA PHE A 413 12.63 -16.20 5.81
C PHE A 413 13.14 -16.74 4.48
N LYS A 414 14.47 -16.77 4.30
CA LYS A 414 15.08 -17.33 3.09
C LYS A 414 14.81 -18.82 2.94
N ASP A 415 15.08 -19.59 4.00
CA ASP A 415 14.97 -21.05 3.96
C ASP A 415 13.55 -21.53 3.66
N LEU A 416 12.55 -20.77 4.11
CA LEU A 416 11.13 -21.04 3.89
C LEU A 416 10.54 -20.34 2.67
N GLY A 417 11.30 -19.48 1.99
CA GLY A 417 10.82 -18.70 0.85
C GLY A 417 9.77 -17.65 1.23
N VAL A 418 9.72 -17.25 2.51
CA VAL A 418 8.81 -16.21 3.00
C VAL A 418 9.38 -14.84 2.69
N ILE A 419 8.51 -13.94 2.21
CA ILE A 419 8.87 -12.56 1.86
C ILE A 419 8.72 -11.68 3.09
N ALA A 420 9.74 -10.89 3.41
CA ALA A 420 9.68 -9.88 4.47
C ALA A 420 9.34 -8.51 3.87
N SER A 421 8.17 -7.97 4.20
CA SER A 421 7.66 -6.71 3.67
C SER A 421 7.72 -5.61 4.74
N PHE A 422 8.43 -4.52 4.43
CA PHE A 422 8.63 -3.41 5.36
C PHE A 422 8.06 -2.10 4.80
N THR A 423 7.75 -1.17 5.70
CA THR A 423 7.39 0.22 5.38
C THR A 423 8.57 1.13 5.74
N PRO A 424 9.46 1.46 4.78
CA PRO A 424 10.71 2.17 5.10
C PRO A 424 10.49 3.57 5.68
N ALA A 425 9.33 4.19 5.45
CA ALA A 425 8.96 5.46 6.06
C ALA A 425 8.96 5.39 7.60
N TRP A 426 8.67 4.20 8.17
CA TRP A 426 8.67 3.98 9.62
C TRP A 426 10.06 3.74 10.21
N HIS A 427 11.03 3.37 9.37
CA HIS A 427 12.42 3.11 9.82
C HIS A 427 13.14 4.34 10.39
N GLY A 428 12.58 5.53 10.23
CA GLY A 428 13.09 6.77 10.83
C GLY A 428 12.48 7.10 12.19
N ASN A 429 11.41 6.39 12.58
CA ASN A 429 10.72 6.65 13.83
C ASN A 429 11.60 6.24 15.02
N VAL A 430 11.67 7.13 15.99
CA VAL A 430 12.28 6.82 17.26
C VAL A 430 11.14 6.45 18.20
N ALA A 431 11.24 5.27 18.82
CA ALA A 431 10.22 4.80 19.75
C ALA A 431 9.84 5.91 20.74
N ASP A 432 8.56 6.16 20.87
CA ASP A 432 7.99 7.13 21.80
C ASP A 432 7.84 6.56 23.22
N HIS A 433 7.24 7.33 24.09
CA HIS A 433 7.03 6.91 25.48
C HIS A 433 6.08 5.73 25.61
N ASN A 434 5.08 5.62 24.73
CA ASN A 434 4.09 4.55 24.75
C ASN A 434 4.76 3.20 24.41
N ILE A 435 5.54 3.16 23.33
CA ILE A 435 6.27 1.96 22.92
C ILE A 435 7.33 1.55 23.95
N ILE A 436 8.08 2.54 24.49
CA ILE A 436 9.10 2.27 25.53
C ILE A 436 8.44 1.75 26.82
N ALA A 437 7.29 2.27 27.22
CA ALA A 437 6.55 1.77 28.38
C ALA A 437 6.09 0.32 28.15
N ALA A 438 5.66 0.00 26.92
CA ALA A 438 5.16 -1.33 26.57
C ALA A 438 6.24 -2.41 26.55
N ILE A 439 7.37 -2.17 25.86
CA ILE A 439 8.36 -3.21 25.54
C ILE A 439 9.80 -2.85 25.95
N GLY A 440 10.02 -1.73 26.66
CA GLY A 440 11.32 -1.33 27.19
C GLY A 440 12.41 -1.22 26.12
N ASP A 441 13.57 -1.81 26.39
CA ASP A 441 14.73 -1.74 25.48
C ASP A 441 14.50 -2.43 24.13
N LYS A 442 13.53 -3.34 23.99
CA LYS A 442 13.13 -3.92 22.68
C LYS A 442 12.69 -2.84 21.70
N ALA A 443 12.12 -1.73 22.18
CA ALA A 443 11.74 -0.57 21.38
C ALA A 443 12.90 0.04 20.57
N LEU A 444 14.12 -0.16 21.02
CA LEU A 444 15.34 0.31 20.34
C LEU A 444 15.82 -0.67 19.24
N LEU A 445 15.15 -1.80 19.06
CA LEU A 445 15.51 -2.85 18.13
C LEU A 445 14.39 -3.18 17.13
N GLN A 446 13.49 -2.23 16.89
CA GLN A 446 12.38 -2.42 15.96
C GLN A 446 12.82 -2.33 14.49
N MET A 447 12.07 -2.98 13.62
CA MET A 447 12.21 -2.92 12.14
C MET A 447 13.63 -3.24 11.67
N ARG A 448 14.11 -4.43 12.05
CA ARG A 448 15.45 -4.93 11.73
C ARG A 448 15.44 -5.73 10.44
N ALA A 449 15.73 -5.05 9.31
CA ALA A 449 15.79 -5.69 8.00
C ALA A 449 17.18 -6.25 7.65
N GLN A 450 18.26 -5.72 8.25
CA GLN A 450 19.63 -6.07 7.87
C GLN A 450 19.99 -7.56 8.06
N PRO A 451 19.58 -8.26 9.14
CA PRO A 451 19.86 -9.69 9.26
C PRO A 451 19.26 -10.51 8.11
N MET A 452 18.04 -10.18 7.67
CA MET A 452 17.37 -10.86 6.55
C MET A 452 18.04 -10.51 5.22
N ILE A 453 18.43 -9.22 5.01
CA ILE A 453 19.16 -8.76 3.83
C ILE A 453 20.51 -9.48 3.73
N ALA A 454 21.24 -9.61 4.84
CA ALA A 454 22.55 -10.28 4.87
C ALA A 454 22.45 -11.77 4.56
N ASP A 455 21.29 -12.38 4.79
CA ASP A 455 21.00 -13.78 4.48
C ASP A 455 20.38 -13.98 3.09
N ASP A 456 20.26 -12.93 2.26
CA ASP A 456 19.63 -12.95 0.94
C ASP A 456 18.14 -13.34 0.95
N ALA A 457 17.40 -13.05 2.02
CA ALA A 457 15.94 -13.16 2.01
C ALA A 457 15.31 -12.14 1.03
N VAL A 458 14.15 -12.45 0.50
CA VAL A 458 13.40 -11.51 -0.36
C VAL A 458 12.79 -10.43 0.53
N ILE A 459 13.26 -9.20 0.36
CA ILE A 459 12.74 -8.03 1.08
C ILE A 459 11.96 -7.16 0.12
N THR A 460 10.75 -6.75 0.48
CA THR A 460 9.92 -5.79 -0.25
C THR A 460 9.68 -4.54 0.57
N PHE A 461 9.36 -3.46 -0.13
CA PHE A 461 9.07 -2.17 0.48
C PHE A 461 7.75 -1.59 0.00
N SER A 462 7.14 -0.79 0.87
CA SER A 462 5.78 -0.31 0.69
C SER A 462 5.55 1.05 1.35
N SER A 463 4.39 1.65 1.07
CA SER A 463 3.97 2.90 1.70
C SER A 463 3.12 2.69 2.95
N ASP A 464 2.30 1.66 2.96
CA ASP A 464 1.28 1.39 3.98
C ASP A 464 0.39 2.59 4.30
N ILE A 465 -0.01 3.29 3.24
CA ILE A 465 -0.81 4.50 3.34
C ILE A 465 -2.30 4.16 3.44
N THR A 466 -2.98 4.72 4.42
CA THR A 466 -4.40 4.46 4.70
C THR A 466 -5.28 5.71 4.61
N SER A 467 -4.68 6.90 4.43
CA SER A 467 -5.44 8.16 4.52
C SER A 467 -5.05 9.20 3.48
N THR A 468 -6.02 10.04 3.13
CA THR A 468 -5.81 11.23 2.30
C THR A 468 -4.82 12.22 2.94
N GLN A 469 -4.76 12.31 4.28
CA GLN A 469 -3.78 13.15 4.95
C GLN A 469 -2.37 12.64 4.73
N GLY A 470 -2.12 11.35 4.94
CA GLY A 470 -0.82 10.75 4.66
C GLY A 470 -0.42 10.89 3.19
N TRP A 471 -1.38 10.82 2.24
CA TRP A 471 -1.12 11.12 0.84
C TRP A 471 -0.64 12.57 0.65
N LYS A 472 -1.33 13.56 1.25
CA LYS A 472 -0.92 14.99 1.19
C LYS A 472 0.43 15.24 1.84
N ASP A 473 0.80 14.47 2.85
CA ASP A 473 2.08 14.52 3.54
C ASP A 473 3.19 13.70 2.85
N GLU A 474 2.94 13.29 1.60
CA GLU A 474 3.86 12.52 0.74
C GLU A 474 4.32 11.16 1.32
N GLN A 475 3.62 10.59 2.27
CA GLN A 475 3.99 9.28 2.87
C GLN A 475 3.93 8.14 1.85
N ALA A 476 3.07 8.28 0.81
CA ALA A 476 3.03 7.34 -0.31
C ALA A 476 4.15 7.53 -1.35
N ASN A 477 5.02 8.54 -1.17
CA ASN A 477 6.14 8.78 -2.08
C ASN A 477 7.27 7.77 -1.82
N PRO A 478 7.60 6.85 -2.77
CA PRO A 478 8.63 5.83 -2.54
C PRO A 478 10.02 6.44 -2.27
N TYR A 479 10.33 7.61 -2.82
CA TYR A 479 11.63 8.27 -2.61
C TYR A 479 11.76 8.85 -1.20
N TYR A 480 10.62 9.14 -0.56
CA TYR A 480 10.53 9.49 0.86
C TYR A 480 10.96 8.29 1.72
N GLY A 481 10.29 7.14 1.53
CA GLY A 481 10.64 5.89 2.20
C GLY A 481 12.09 5.44 1.92
N ILE A 482 12.56 5.54 0.66
CA ILE A 482 13.95 5.22 0.30
C ILE A 482 14.95 6.07 1.09
N GLN A 483 14.73 7.38 1.23
CA GLN A 483 15.62 8.21 2.04
C GLN A 483 15.62 7.82 3.50
N ILE A 484 14.45 7.60 4.09
CA ILE A 484 14.33 7.25 5.50
C ILE A 484 14.96 5.88 5.77
N GLY A 485 14.67 4.84 4.99
CA GLY A 485 15.29 3.53 5.11
C GLY A 485 16.81 3.57 4.95
N HIS A 486 17.31 4.43 4.04
CA HIS A 486 18.75 4.63 3.85
C HIS A 486 19.43 5.36 5.02
N ASN A 487 18.75 6.30 5.66
CA ASN A 487 19.31 7.13 6.72
C ASN A 487 18.98 6.62 8.12
N ARG A 488 17.88 5.90 8.33
CA ARG A 488 17.29 5.63 9.65
C ARG A 488 17.02 6.93 10.42
N GLN A 489 16.55 7.95 9.70
CA GLN A 489 16.24 9.28 10.24
C GLN A 489 14.99 9.81 9.52
N PRO A 490 14.10 10.52 10.20
CA PRO A 490 13.05 11.28 9.54
C PRO A 490 13.65 12.32 8.59
N ILE A 491 12.87 12.78 7.63
CA ILE A 491 13.32 13.82 6.66
C ILE A 491 13.42 15.16 7.35
N GLU A 492 12.49 15.44 8.24
CA GLU A 492 12.44 16.66 9.05
C GLU A 492 13.68 16.75 9.94
N GLY A 493 14.31 17.93 9.97
CA GLY A 493 15.58 18.12 10.67
C GLY A 493 16.82 17.70 9.88
N GLY A 494 16.66 17.00 8.74
CA GLY A 494 17.74 16.65 7.83
C GLY A 494 18.92 15.95 8.52
N PRO A 495 20.19 16.43 8.29
CA PRO A 495 21.38 15.83 8.91
C PRO A 495 21.38 15.84 10.45
N ASN A 496 20.59 16.72 11.07
CA ASN A 496 20.50 16.88 12.52
C ASN A 496 19.37 16.06 13.16
N ALA A 497 18.53 15.42 12.36
CA ALA A 497 17.47 14.55 12.86
C ALA A 497 18.05 13.41 13.71
N ARG A 498 17.31 13.01 14.75
CA ARG A 498 17.69 11.88 15.60
C ARG A 498 17.63 10.57 14.80
N TYR A 499 18.60 9.71 15.00
CA TYR A 499 18.58 8.36 14.41
C TYR A 499 17.63 7.44 15.16
N ALA A 500 16.85 6.68 14.41
CA ALA A 500 16.20 5.49 14.95
C ALA A 500 17.27 4.38 15.13
N PRO A 501 17.47 3.85 16.34
CA PRO A 501 18.47 2.80 16.58
C PRO A 501 18.01 1.44 16.03
N PRO A 502 18.96 0.51 15.80
CA PRO A 502 20.38 0.76 15.71
C PRO A 502 20.80 1.26 14.32
N ARG A 503 21.91 2.01 14.28
CA ARG A 503 22.42 2.56 12.99
C ARG A 503 22.83 1.49 11.97
N SER A 504 23.12 0.27 12.42
CA SER A 504 23.44 -0.88 11.57
C SER A 504 22.29 -1.27 10.64
N GLU A 505 21.05 -0.92 11.00
CA GLU A 505 19.85 -1.22 10.20
C GLU A 505 19.60 -0.25 9.04
N ARG A 506 20.58 0.62 8.72
CA ARG A 506 20.52 1.42 7.48
C ARG A 506 20.59 0.52 6.27
N ILE A 507 19.70 0.78 5.31
CA ILE A 507 19.60 -0.03 4.10
C ILE A 507 20.33 0.68 2.94
N ARG A 508 21.01 -0.06 2.10
CA ARG A 508 21.67 0.46 0.89
C ARG A 508 20.63 0.91 -0.12
N LEU A 509 20.96 1.95 -0.91
CA LEU A 509 20.04 2.48 -1.93
C LEU A 509 19.67 1.44 -3.00
N ASP A 510 20.63 0.62 -3.43
CA ASP A 510 20.37 -0.45 -4.39
C ASP A 510 19.41 -1.50 -3.83
N THR A 511 19.59 -1.94 -2.58
CA THR A 511 18.68 -2.86 -1.89
C THR A 511 17.26 -2.27 -1.80
N LEU A 512 17.14 -0.97 -1.48
CA LEU A 512 15.84 -0.29 -1.45
C LEU A 512 15.19 -0.29 -2.84
N VAL A 513 15.94 0.01 -3.89
CA VAL A 513 15.42 -0.03 -5.27
C VAL A 513 15.03 -1.46 -5.67
N TYR A 514 15.82 -2.48 -5.34
CA TYR A 514 15.43 -3.88 -5.57
C TYR A 514 14.12 -4.24 -4.88
N GLY A 515 13.92 -3.78 -3.63
CA GLY A 515 12.70 -4.03 -2.86
C GLY A 515 11.46 -3.39 -3.47
N TYR A 516 11.58 -2.17 -3.99
CA TYR A 516 10.51 -1.48 -4.72
C TYR A 516 10.35 -1.91 -6.19
N THR A 517 11.17 -2.82 -6.71
CA THR A 517 11.11 -3.24 -8.12
C THR A 517 10.97 -4.76 -8.24
N ILE A 518 12.07 -5.48 -8.52
CA ILE A 518 12.02 -6.93 -8.79
C ILE A 518 11.48 -7.74 -7.60
N ASN A 519 11.79 -7.36 -6.34
CA ASN A 519 11.27 -8.08 -5.19
C ASN A 519 9.77 -7.82 -4.99
N GLY A 520 9.29 -6.58 -5.20
CA GLY A 520 7.86 -6.30 -5.23
C GLY A 520 7.13 -7.12 -6.29
N ALA A 521 7.71 -7.24 -7.49
CA ALA A 521 7.16 -8.11 -8.54
C ALA A 521 7.20 -9.61 -8.14
N ARG A 522 8.21 -10.07 -7.37
CA ARG A 522 8.25 -11.43 -6.80
C ARG A 522 7.10 -11.66 -5.84
N GLN A 523 6.83 -10.71 -4.94
CA GLN A 523 5.70 -10.81 -3.99
C GLN A 523 4.35 -10.98 -4.69
N LEU A 524 4.20 -10.40 -5.87
CA LEU A 524 2.98 -10.51 -6.68
C LEU A 524 2.99 -11.71 -7.65
N GLY A 525 4.03 -12.57 -7.61
CA GLY A 525 4.18 -13.67 -8.57
C GLY A 525 4.46 -13.22 -10.01
N ARG A 526 4.81 -11.93 -10.24
CA ARG A 526 4.96 -11.28 -11.55
C ARG A 526 6.42 -11.02 -11.96
N ALA A 527 7.41 -11.54 -11.25
CA ALA A 527 8.82 -11.28 -11.54
C ALA A 527 9.28 -11.76 -12.92
N HIS A 528 8.55 -12.69 -13.55
CA HIS A 528 8.84 -13.18 -14.90
C HIS A 528 8.52 -12.14 -15.98
N GLU A 529 7.72 -11.13 -15.69
CA GLU A 529 7.27 -10.11 -16.67
C GLU A 529 7.44 -8.66 -16.19
N LEU A 530 7.66 -8.41 -14.88
CA LEU A 530 7.74 -7.08 -14.26
C LEU A 530 8.99 -6.94 -13.38
N GLY A 531 9.23 -5.72 -12.92
CA GLY A 531 10.14 -5.38 -11.82
C GLY A 531 11.62 -5.31 -12.19
N SER A 532 12.02 -5.64 -13.41
CA SER A 532 13.39 -5.43 -13.90
C SER A 532 13.41 -5.10 -15.40
N ILE A 533 14.48 -4.46 -15.86
CA ILE A 533 14.68 -4.13 -17.27
C ILE A 533 15.43 -5.29 -17.91
N GLU A 534 14.68 -6.24 -18.47
CA GLU A 534 15.17 -7.45 -19.12
C GLU A 534 14.39 -7.72 -20.41
N VAL A 535 15.07 -8.35 -21.39
CA VAL A 535 14.43 -8.71 -22.67
C VAL A 535 13.23 -9.64 -22.43
N GLY A 536 12.11 -9.31 -23.06
CA GLY A 536 10.84 -10.04 -22.96
C GLY A 536 9.90 -9.55 -21.86
N LYS A 537 10.36 -8.75 -20.91
CA LYS A 537 9.52 -8.15 -19.87
C LYS A 537 8.76 -6.93 -20.39
N GLN A 538 7.76 -6.51 -19.64
CA GLN A 538 6.98 -5.29 -19.89
C GLN A 538 7.88 -4.06 -19.88
N ALA A 539 7.61 -3.14 -20.77
CA ALA A 539 8.38 -1.92 -20.91
C ALA A 539 7.89 -0.85 -19.92
N ASP A 540 8.19 -1.07 -18.63
CA ASP A 540 7.95 -0.12 -17.55
C ASP A 540 9.28 0.56 -17.20
N LEU A 541 9.41 1.85 -17.52
CA LEU A 541 10.63 2.62 -17.34
C LEU A 541 10.34 3.92 -16.61
N VAL A 542 11.13 4.23 -15.58
CA VAL A 542 11.02 5.49 -14.82
C VAL A 542 12.28 6.32 -15.05
N ILE A 543 12.15 7.41 -15.79
CA ILE A 543 13.25 8.32 -16.15
C ILE A 543 13.30 9.43 -15.11
N MET A 544 14.43 9.55 -14.41
CA MET A 544 14.56 10.40 -13.22
C MET A 544 15.16 11.77 -13.53
N ASN A 545 14.74 12.79 -12.79
CA ASN A 545 15.30 14.16 -12.87
C ASN A 545 16.77 14.23 -12.42
N GLN A 546 17.17 13.35 -11.51
CA GLN A 546 18.53 13.25 -10.97
C GLN A 546 18.86 11.80 -10.62
N ASN A 547 20.14 11.48 -10.49
CA ASN A 547 20.56 10.15 -10.12
C ASN A 547 20.52 9.98 -8.60
N LEU A 548 19.54 9.23 -8.09
CA LEU A 548 19.38 8.99 -6.66
C LEU A 548 20.59 8.33 -5.99
N PHE A 549 21.44 7.62 -6.77
CA PHE A 549 22.68 7.01 -6.26
C PHE A 549 23.85 7.99 -6.12
N ASP A 550 23.78 9.15 -6.78
CA ASP A 550 24.84 10.17 -6.82
C ASP A 550 24.51 11.42 -5.98
N VAL A 551 23.23 11.62 -5.60
CA VAL A 551 22.82 12.78 -4.80
C VAL A 551 23.23 12.64 -3.33
N ASN A 552 23.21 13.77 -2.61
CA ASN A 552 23.41 13.73 -1.16
C ASN A 552 22.31 12.88 -0.53
N ARG A 553 22.67 12.04 0.43
CA ARG A 553 21.74 11.12 1.13
C ARG A 553 20.52 11.80 1.78
N TYR A 554 20.58 13.11 2.04
CA TYR A 554 19.47 13.92 2.57
C TYR A 554 18.65 14.60 1.48
N ASP A 555 18.96 14.36 0.20
CA ASP A 555 18.27 14.91 -0.96
C ASP A 555 17.61 13.82 -1.83
N VAL A 556 17.68 12.55 -1.41
CA VAL A 556 17.09 11.42 -2.14
C VAL A 556 15.56 11.60 -2.31
N HIS A 557 14.87 12.08 -1.29
CA HIS A 557 13.41 12.37 -1.33
C HIS A 557 13.02 13.44 -2.36
N LYS A 558 13.97 14.27 -2.82
CA LYS A 558 13.75 15.30 -3.86
C LYS A 558 13.84 14.73 -5.28
N THR A 559 14.24 13.44 -5.40
CA THR A 559 14.27 12.74 -6.67
C THR A 559 12.84 12.48 -7.12
N LYS A 560 12.56 12.75 -8.40
CA LYS A 560 11.23 12.53 -8.98
C LYS A 560 11.33 12.11 -10.44
N PRO A 561 10.36 11.38 -10.96
CA PRO A 561 10.28 11.09 -12.38
C PRO A 561 10.14 12.37 -13.22
N GLU A 562 10.84 12.44 -14.34
CA GLU A 562 10.58 13.38 -15.43
C GLU A 562 9.70 12.75 -16.50
N ALA A 563 9.78 11.42 -16.62
CA ALA A 563 8.88 10.64 -17.47
C ALA A 563 8.66 9.25 -16.88
N VAL A 564 7.45 8.75 -17.03
CA VAL A 564 7.09 7.36 -16.72
C VAL A 564 6.53 6.72 -17.97
N ILE A 565 7.10 5.57 -18.31
CA ILE A 565 6.66 4.70 -19.39
C ILE A 565 6.10 3.45 -18.74
N MET A 566 4.89 3.07 -19.10
CA MET A 566 4.21 1.88 -18.63
C MET A 566 3.62 1.16 -19.85
N ASP A 567 3.85 -0.16 -19.95
CA ASP A 567 3.47 -0.95 -21.13
C ASP A 567 3.97 -0.34 -22.46
N GLY A 568 5.16 0.30 -22.45
CA GLY A 568 5.76 0.97 -23.59
C GLY A 568 5.20 2.34 -23.95
N GLU A 569 4.15 2.80 -23.26
CA GLU A 569 3.50 4.09 -23.48
C GLU A 569 3.96 5.15 -22.46
N LEU A 570 4.16 6.38 -22.93
CA LEU A 570 4.44 7.53 -22.06
C LEU A 570 3.16 7.91 -21.31
N VAL A 571 3.11 7.62 -20.00
CA VAL A 571 1.93 7.87 -19.15
C VAL A 571 2.09 9.10 -18.25
N HIS A 572 3.32 9.62 -18.10
CA HIS A 572 3.61 10.85 -17.33
C HIS A 572 4.84 11.56 -17.90
N GLY A 573 4.83 12.90 -17.85
CA GLY A 573 5.96 13.75 -18.18
C GLY A 573 6.22 13.92 -19.67
N SER A 574 7.50 14.12 -20.04
CA SER A 574 7.95 14.35 -21.43
C SER A 574 9.25 13.61 -21.72
N LEU A 575 9.48 13.29 -22.99
CA LEU A 575 10.74 12.74 -23.51
C LEU A 575 11.58 13.80 -24.27
N ASP A 576 11.22 15.07 -24.16
CA ASP A 576 11.93 16.19 -24.75
C ASP A 576 12.91 16.78 -23.70
N PHE A 577 14.10 16.18 -23.58
CA PHE A 577 15.12 16.53 -22.59
C PHE A 577 16.12 17.54 -23.09
#